data_88d95790ed11a0db974b3cdc34399143
#
_entry.id   88d95790ed11a0db974b3cdc34399143
#
_cell.length_a   1.000
_cell.length_b   1.000
_cell.length_c   1.000
_cell.angle_alpha   90.00
_cell.angle_beta   90.00
_cell.angle_gamma   90.00
#
_symmetry.space_group_name_H-M   'P 1'
#
loop_
_entity.id
_entity.type
_entity.pdbx_description
1 polymer ?
#
loop_
_entity_poly.entity_id
_entity_poly.type
_entity_poly.pdbx_seq_one_letter_code
_entity_poly.pdbx_strand_id
1 'polypeptide(L)'
;MIFLNFSKNIEMNCIIIDENIEDLNLIDLKLKQFSNLQVVEKFSNFIDAKLYIVKNSVDLIIIEIGVEHENCFSFLDSLTENLKIIFTSYNTEFAFRSFNYNCIDYLKKPIQDDRLKKSIKKIIKQSSNKHNGNHIYVKSKLKKRKIYLTDIKWIEALGDYIKLITTSENIVILSSLKSFEKELPRDKFMRIHKSFIVNLDKIETYDSKNVFINSREIPLSRNKKIELDAILSLKNHQ
;
A
#
# COMPACT_ATOMS: atom_id res chain seq x y z
N MET A 1 -9.10 -18.18 -14.52
CA MET A 1 -10.20 -17.20 -14.48
C MET A 1 -9.78 -16.12 -13.50
N ILE A 2 -9.47 -14.92 -13.99
CA ILE A 2 -9.05 -13.77 -13.18
C ILE A 2 -10.30 -12.92 -13.00
N PHE A 3 -10.71 -12.69 -11.76
CA PHE A 3 -11.85 -11.82 -11.47
C PHE A 3 -11.34 -10.42 -11.13
N LEU A 4 -11.68 -9.45 -11.96
CA LEU A 4 -11.58 -8.04 -11.60
C LEU A 4 -12.74 -7.72 -10.67
N ASN A 5 -12.44 -7.51 -9.42
CA ASN A 5 -13.42 -6.96 -8.49
C ASN A 5 -13.13 -5.47 -8.30
N PHE A 6 -13.88 -4.62 -8.96
CA PHE A 6 -13.92 -3.18 -8.70
C PHE A 6 -14.69 -2.90 -7.39
N SER A 7 -14.43 -3.64 -6.35
CA SER A 7 -15.05 -3.33 -5.07
C SER A 7 -14.14 -2.40 -4.27
N LYS A 8 -14.72 -1.30 -3.88
CA LYS A 8 -14.19 -0.15 -3.15
C LYS A 8 -13.67 -0.43 -1.74
N ASN A 9 -13.45 -1.67 -1.35
CA ASN A 9 -13.04 -2.01 0.01
C ASN A 9 -11.51 -2.23 0.04
N ILE A 10 -10.79 -1.16 0.40
CA ILE A 10 -9.41 -1.28 0.86
C ILE A 10 -9.48 -1.87 2.25
N GLU A 11 -9.14 -3.12 2.40
CA GLU A 11 -8.99 -3.77 3.69
C GLU A 11 -7.60 -3.41 4.23
N MET A 12 -7.55 -2.57 5.26
CA MET A 12 -6.29 -2.16 5.92
C MET A 12 -6.09 -2.96 7.20
N ASN A 13 -4.91 -3.54 7.35
CA ASN A 13 -4.48 -4.19 8.57
C ASN A 13 -4.04 -3.14 9.59
N CYS A 14 -4.73 -3.07 10.71
CA CYS A 14 -4.45 -2.15 11.80
C CYS A 14 -3.96 -2.91 13.02
N ILE A 15 -2.96 -2.39 13.71
CA ILE A 15 -2.63 -2.79 15.08
C ILE A 15 -2.87 -1.62 16.03
N ILE A 16 -3.15 -1.97 17.29
CA ILE A 16 -3.35 -1.00 18.37
C ILE A 16 -2.27 -1.26 19.43
N ILE A 17 -1.60 -0.21 19.88
CA ILE A 17 -0.57 -0.28 20.92
C ILE A 17 -0.95 0.71 22.01
N ASP A 18 -1.24 0.19 23.21
CA ASP A 18 -1.66 0.99 24.36
C ASP A 18 -1.40 0.18 25.65
N GLU A 19 -0.77 0.77 26.63
CA GLU A 19 -0.50 0.08 27.91
C GLU A 19 -1.77 -0.19 28.71
N ASN A 20 -2.82 0.61 28.49
CA ASN A 20 -4.10 0.44 29.16
C ASN A 20 -5.00 -0.52 28.36
N ILE A 21 -5.31 -1.68 28.96
CA ILE A 21 -6.13 -2.72 28.34
C ILE A 21 -7.57 -2.24 28.08
N GLU A 22 -8.12 -1.36 28.91
CA GLU A 22 -9.47 -0.82 28.72
C GLU A 22 -9.52 0.07 27.48
N ASP A 23 -8.51 0.94 27.30
CA ASP A 23 -8.37 1.80 26.12
C ASP A 23 -8.15 0.97 24.85
N LEU A 24 -7.31 -0.08 24.89
CA LEU A 24 -7.15 -1.06 23.79
C LEU A 24 -8.51 -1.61 23.34
N ASN A 25 -9.30 -2.10 24.28
CA ASN A 25 -10.59 -2.72 23.98
C ASN A 25 -11.62 -1.69 23.49
N LEU A 26 -11.60 -0.49 24.05
CA LEU A 26 -12.49 0.60 23.64
C LEU A 26 -12.19 1.06 22.21
N ILE A 27 -10.90 1.22 21.87
CA ILE A 27 -10.49 1.60 20.51
C ILE A 27 -10.87 0.49 19.52
N ASP A 28 -10.58 -0.78 19.84
CA ASP A 28 -10.96 -1.93 19.01
C ASP A 28 -12.48 -1.96 18.75
N LEU A 29 -13.29 -1.80 19.80
CA LEU A 29 -14.75 -1.75 19.68
C LEU A 29 -15.21 -0.63 18.74
N LYS A 30 -14.63 0.58 18.87
CA LYS A 30 -14.95 1.73 18.02
C LYS A 30 -14.52 1.51 16.57
N LEU A 31 -13.47 0.73 16.32
CA LEU A 31 -12.98 0.46 14.96
C LEU A 31 -13.84 -0.58 14.22
N LYS A 32 -14.59 -1.44 14.89
CA LYS A 32 -15.47 -2.46 14.27
C LYS A 32 -16.55 -1.88 13.34
N GLN A 33 -16.90 -0.61 13.50
CA GLN A 33 -17.86 0.06 12.61
C GLN A 33 -17.30 0.33 11.20
N PHE A 34 -15.98 0.18 10.98
CA PHE A 34 -15.31 0.47 9.70
C PHE A 34 -14.99 -0.82 8.96
N SER A 35 -15.82 -1.19 7.98
CA SER A 35 -15.66 -2.42 7.18
C SER A 35 -14.36 -2.48 6.36
N ASN A 36 -13.67 -1.35 6.19
CA ASN A 36 -12.44 -1.24 5.41
C ASN A 36 -11.17 -1.36 6.26
N LEU A 37 -11.32 -1.60 7.57
CA LEU A 37 -10.22 -1.67 8.51
C LEU A 37 -10.39 -2.90 9.39
N GLN A 38 -9.34 -3.71 9.45
CA GLN A 38 -9.30 -4.89 10.31
C GLN A 38 -8.25 -4.69 11.38
N VAL A 39 -8.66 -4.74 12.66
CA VAL A 39 -7.70 -4.84 13.76
C VAL A 39 -7.18 -6.28 13.77
N VAL A 40 -5.92 -6.44 13.38
CA VAL A 40 -5.29 -7.77 13.26
C VAL A 40 -4.62 -8.21 14.54
N GLU A 41 -4.15 -7.27 15.39
CA GLU A 41 -3.55 -7.57 16.68
C GLU A 41 -3.55 -6.34 17.61
N LYS A 42 -3.41 -6.57 18.90
CA LYS A 42 -3.35 -5.55 19.96
C LYS A 42 -2.16 -5.82 20.88
N PHE A 43 -1.45 -4.78 21.27
CA PHE A 43 -0.24 -4.89 22.08
C PHE A 43 -0.28 -3.92 23.24
N SER A 44 0.17 -4.39 24.42
CA SER A 44 0.39 -3.57 25.60
C SER A 44 1.84 -3.10 25.76
N ASN A 45 2.74 -3.50 24.82
CA ASN A 45 4.14 -3.11 24.83
C ASN A 45 4.71 -3.02 23.40
N PHE A 46 5.81 -2.28 23.26
CA PHE A 46 6.44 -2.03 21.97
C PHE A 46 7.28 -3.20 21.45
N ILE A 47 7.77 -4.08 22.31
CA ILE A 47 8.64 -5.19 21.93
C ILE A 47 7.85 -6.21 21.10
N ASP A 48 6.71 -6.64 21.60
CA ASP A 48 5.84 -7.60 20.92
C ASP A 48 5.26 -7.01 19.62
N ALA A 49 4.88 -5.72 19.66
CA ALA A 49 4.42 -5.00 18.49
C ALA A 49 5.48 -4.98 17.38
N LYS A 50 6.76 -4.71 17.73
CA LYS A 50 7.86 -4.71 16.77
C LYS A 50 8.08 -6.09 16.16
N LEU A 51 8.08 -7.13 16.97
CA LEU A 51 8.22 -8.52 16.49
C LEU A 51 7.10 -8.92 15.53
N TYR A 52 5.89 -8.42 15.77
CA TYR A 52 4.75 -8.66 14.92
C TYR A 52 4.88 -7.92 13.57
N ILE A 53 5.23 -6.63 13.58
CA ILE A 53 5.36 -5.79 12.38
C ILE A 53 6.40 -6.38 11.42
N VAL A 54 7.53 -6.85 11.92
CA VAL A 54 8.59 -7.46 11.08
C VAL A 54 8.10 -8.72 10.33
N LYS A 55 7.14 -9.45 10.90
CA LYS A 55 6.65 -10.73 10.33
C LYS A 55 5.35 -10.59 9.54
N ASN A 56 4.61 -9.52 9.71
CA ASN A 56 3.26 -9.35 9.18
C ASN A 56 3.09 -8.03 8.46
N SER A 57 2.17 -7.99 7.49
CA SER A 57 1.82 -6.75 6.81
C SER A 57 0.89 -5.92 7.68
N VAL A 58 1.33 -4.73 8.05
CA VAL A 58 0.58 -3.72 8.82
C VAL A 58 0.50 -2.45 7.97
N ASP A 59 -0.68 -1.84 7.89
CA ASP A 59 -0.92 -0.60 7.13
C ASP A 59 -1.07 0.62 8.04
N LEU A 60 -1.58 0.39 9.25
CA LEU A 60 -1.92 1.42 10.22
C LEU A 60 -1.53 1.00 11.62
N ILE A 61 -0.90 1.91 12.35
CA ILE A 61 -0.69 1.79 13.79
C ILE A 61 -1.53 2.86 14.50
N ILE A 62 -2.34 2.45 15.46
CA ILE A 62 -2.92 3.35 16.45
C ILE A 62 -2.12 3.17 17.72
N ILE A 63 -1.41 4.20 18.17
CA ILE A 63 -0.41 4.10 19.21
C ILE A 63 -0.60 5.16 20.28
N GLU A 64 -0.55 4.75 21.54
CA GLU A 64 -0.56 5.69 22.65
C GLU A 64 0.80 6.36 22.84
N ILE A 65 0.76 7.67 23.09
CA ILE A 65 1.87 8.40 23.71
C ILE A 65 1.55 8.53 25.17
N GLY A 66 2.12 7.62 25.98
CA GLY A 66 1.97 7.59 27.44
C GLY A 66 2.94 8.52 28.16
N VAL A 67 3.09 8.33 29.47
CA VAL A 67 3.99 9.11 30.31
C VAL A 67 5.45 8.94 29.88
N GLU A 68 5.85 7.75 29.49
CA GLU A 68 7.18 7.44 28.95
C GLU A 68 7.23 7.65 27.43
N HIS A 69 6.87 8.86 26.98
CA HIS A 69 6.74 9.21 25.58
C HIS A 69 8.00 8.95 24.73
N GLU A 70 9.21 8.99 25.32
CA GLU A 70 10.46 8.67 24.63
C GLU A 70 10.51 7.23 24.13
N ASN A 71 9.91 6.29 24.86
CA ASN A 71 9.85 4.89 24.46
C ASN A 71 8.98 4.73 23.19
N CYS A 72 7.87 5.46 23.08
CA CYS A 72 7.01 5.47 21.89
C CYS A 72 7.78 5.98 20.67
N PHE A 73 8.48 7.11 20.78
CA PHE A 73 9.23 7.68 19.67
C PHE A 73 10.44 6.82 19.29
N SER A 74 11.19 6.31 20.26
CA SER A 74 12.29 5.36 20.01
C SER A 74 11.82 4.08 19.32
N PHE A 75 10.65 3.58 19.66
CA PHE A 75 10.02 2.47 18.95
C PHE A 75 9.76 2.81 17.50
N LEU A 76 9.14 3.98 17.21
CA LEU A 76 8.85 4.42 15.84
C LEU A 76 10.11 4.64 15.02
N ASP A 77 11.16 5.22 15.60
CA ASP A 77 12.47 5.42 14.96
C ASP A 77 13.15 4.08 14.60
N SER A 78 12.82 3.03 15.33
CA SER A 78 13.34 1.67 15.09
C SER A 78 12.64 0.91 13.96
N LEU A 79 11.53 1.44 13.42
CA LEU A 79 10.80 0.84 12.32
C LEU A 79 11.39 1.28 10.98
N THR A 80 11.57 0.34 10.08
CA THR A 80 12.07 0.59 8.72
C THR A 80 10.95 0.86 7.71
N GLU A 81 9.71 0.59 8.09
CA GLU A 81 8.53 0.73 7.23
C GLU A 81 7.88 2.10 7.40
N ASN A 82 7.41 2.64 6.28
CA ASN A 82 6.66 3.91 6.28
C ASN A 82 5.17 3.66 6.59
N LEU A 83 4.88 3.27 7.84
CA LEU A 83 3.55 2.97 8.33
C LEU A 83 2.75 4.26 8.58
N LYS A 84 1.43 4.20 8.38
CA LYS A 84 0.53 5.28 8.79
C LYS A 84 0.32 5.21 10.29
N ILE A 85 0.29 6.37 10.94
CA ILE A 85 0.20 6.44 12.40
C ILE A 85 -0.97 7.36 12.80
N ILE A 86 -1.79 6.86 13.72
CA ILE A 86 -2.68 7.70 14.54
C ILE A 86 -2.15 7.64 15.97
N PHE A 87 -1.80 8.78 16.49
CA PHE A 87 -1.44 8.89 17.90
C PHE A 87 -2.68 9.07 18.77
N THR A 88 -2.66 8.45 19.95
CA THR A 88 -3.63 8.67 21.01
C THR A 88 -2.92 9.10 22.29
N SER A 89 -3.48 10.00 23.07
CA SER A 89 -2.89 10.42 24.35
C SER A 89 -3.89 11.21 25.19
N TYR A 90 -3.71 11.18 26.50
CA TYR A 90 -4.37 12.12 27.42
C TYR A 90 -3.76 13.52 27.38
N ASN A 91 -2.46 13.63 27.02
CA ASN A 91 -1.75 14.90 26.87
C ASN A 91 -1.65 15.32 25.40
N THR A 92 -1.71 16.61 25.12
CA THR A 92 -1.58 17.18 23.76
C THR A 92 -0.21 17.82 23.50
N GLU A 93 0.69 17.85 24.48
CA GLU A 93 2.02 18.49 24.36
C GLU A 93 2.89 17.84 23.28
N PHE A 94 2.73 16.54 23.05
CA PHE A 94 3.51 15.80 22.06
C PHE A 94 2.96 15.86 20.64
N ALA A 95 1.84 16.55 20.43
CA ALA A 95 1.22 16.64 19.11
C ALA A 95 2.16 17.25 18.06
N PHE A 96 2.97 18.24 18.44
CA PHE A 96 3.94 18.86 17.53
C PHE A 96 5.02 17.84 17.08
N ARG A 97 5.54 17.03 18.00
CA ARG A 97 6.57 16.02 17.69
C ARG A 97 6.02 14.91 16.78
N SER A 98 4.74 14.61 16.88
CA SER A 98 4.11 13.60 16.03
C SER A 98 4.16 13.91 14.53
N PHE A 99 4.31 15.18 14.13
CA PHE A 99 4.44 15.57 12.72
C PHE A 99 5.74 15.11 12.06
N ASN A 100 6.76 14.72 12.83
CA ASN A 100 8.00 14.16 12.29
C ASN A 100 7.81 12.73 11.75
N TYR A 101 6.67 12.12 12.02
CA TYR A 101 6.31 10.78 11.59
C TYR A 101 5.21 10.84 10.53
N ASN A 102 4.90 9.71 9.89
CA ASN A 102 3.78 9.63 8.95
C ASN A 102 2.42 9.69 9.71
N CYS A 103 2.26 10.76 10.48
CA CYS A 103 1.12 11.00 11.35
C CYS A 103 -0.10 11.43 10.52
N ILE A 104 -1.15 10.65 10.59
CA ILE A 104 -2.44 10.96 9.96
C ILE A 104 -3.26 11.87 10.87
N ASP A 105 -3.23 11.58 12.16
CA ASP A 105 -3.96 12.35 13.16
C ASP A 105 -3.43 12.11 14.58
N TYR A 106 -3.76 13.07 15.46
CA TYR A 106 -3.51 13.00 16.90
C TYR A 106 -4.86 13.10 17.63
N LEU A 107 -5.18 12.07 18.41
CA LEU A 107 -6.46 11.94 19.09
C LEU A 107 -6.29 12.06 20.59
N LYS A 108 -6.89 13.10 21.18
CA LYS A 108 -6.94 13.23 22.64
C LYS A 108 -7.93 12.21 23.22
N LYS A 109 -7.50 11.52 24.27
CA LYS A 109 -8.37 10.64 25.07
C LYS A 109 -9.23 11.47 26.05
N PRO A 110 -10.49 11.11 26.32
CA PRO A 110 -11.23 10.00 25.72
C PRO A 110 -11.60 10.26 24.27
N ILE A 111 -11.37 9.25 23.41
CA ILE A 111 -11.53 9.38 21.96
C ILE A 111 -13.02 9.49 21.60
N GLN A 112 -13.41 10.61 21.01
CA GLN A 112 -14.76 10.84 20.51
C GLN A 112 -14.97 10.14 19.17
N ASP A 113 -16.15 9.54 18.96
CA ASP A 113 -16.48 8.77 17.76
C ASP A 113 -16.36 9.58 16.47
N ASP A 114 -16.87 10.81 16.47
CA ASP A 114 -16.80 11.68 15.29
C ASP A 114 -15.36 12.07 14.94
N ARG A 115 -14.50 12.20 15.95
CA ARG A 115 -13.09 12.52 15.74
C ARG A 115 -12.35 11.33 15.14
N LEU A 116 -12.59 10.12 15.68
CA LEU A 116 -12.04 8.88 15.13
C LEU A 116 -12.54 8.65 13.68
N LYS A 117 -13.85 8.84 13.42
CA LYS A 117 -14.41 8.76 12.07
C LYS A 117 -13.73 9.69 11.07
N LYS A 118 -13.42 10.92 11.47
CA LYS A 118 -12.69 11.87 10.61
C LYS A 118 -11.28 11.39 10.30
N SER A 119 -10.57 10.84 11.28
CA SER A 119 -9.21 10.30 11.11
C SER A 119 -9.21 9.10 10.17
N ILE A 120 -10.10 8.15 10.38
CA ILE A 120 -10.21 6.97 9.50
C ILE A 120 -10.62 7.37 8.07
N LYS A 121 -11.54 8.34 7.89
CA LYS A 121 -11.87 8.87 6.56
C LYS A 121 -10.66 9.50 5.86
N LYS A 122 -9.77 10.21 6.58
CA LYS A 122 -8.52 10.74 6.00
C LYS A 122 -7.64 9.61 5.47
N ILE A 123 -7.49 8.53 6.24
CA ILE A 123 -6.68 7.36 5.85
C ILE A 123 -7.26 6.71 4.60
N ILE A 124 -8.57 6.46 4.58
CA ILE A 124 -9.25 5.84 3.45
C ILE A 124 -9.08 6.73 2.19
N LYS A 125 -9.24 8.04 2.32
CA LYS A 125 -9.05 8.98 1.21
C LYS A 125 -7.60 9.03 0.71
N GLN A 126 -6.62 9.02 1.59
CA GLN A 126 -5.19 8.97 1.22
C GLN A 126 -4.81 7.62 0.60
N SER A 127 -5.37 6.52 1.10
CA SER A 127 -5.15 5.19 0.54
C SER A 127 -5.85 5.02 -0.80
N SER A 128 -7.04 5.60 -0.99
CA SER A 128 -7.71 5.63 -2.29
C SER A 128 -6.97 6.50 -3.32
N ASN A 129 -6.21 7.50 -2.91
CA ASN A 129 -5.35 8.29 -3.80
C ASN A 129 -4.04 7.56 -4.15
N LYS A 130 -3.50 6.71 -3.25
CA LYS A 130 -2.34 5.84 -3.54
C LYS A 130 -2.74 4.51 -4.22
N HIS A 131 -3.91 3.99 -3.89
CA HIS A 131 -4.44 2.72 -4.41
C HIS A 131 -5.83 2.95 -4.99
N ASN A 132 -5.92 3.79 -6.02
CA ASN A 132 -7.17 3.98 -6.76
C ASN A 132 -7.75 2.62 -7.17
N GLY A 133 -8.45 1.93 -6.25
CA GLY A 133 -9.26 0.73 -6.43
C GLY A 133 -8.74 -0.42 -7.31
N ASN A 134 -7.55 -0.31 -7.86
CA ASN A 134 -7.00 -1.19 -8.86
C ASN A 134 -6.10 -2.26 -8.23
N HIS A 135 -6.71 -3.33 -7.79
CA HIS A 135 -6.01 -4.57 -7.46
C HIS A 135 -6.55 -5.70 -8.33
N ILE A 136 -5.75 -6.71 -8.53
CA ILE A 136 -6.13 -7.95 -9.21
C ILE A 136 -5.97 -9.13 -8.26
N TYR A 137 -6.79 -10.16 -8.46
CA TYR A 137 -6.59 -11.44 -7.81
C TYR A 137 -5.98 -12.42 -8.80
N VAL A 138 -4.81 -12.92 -8.50
CA VAL A 138 -4.13 -13.94 -9.30
C VAL A 138 -4.06 -15.27 -8.55
N LYS A 139 -4.12 -16.38 -9.28
CA LYS A 139 -3.89 -17.71 -8.72
C LYS A 139 -2.41 -18.06 -8.87
N SER A 140 -1.69 -18.12 -7.76
CA SER A 140 -0.29 -18.54 -7.73
C SER A 140 -0.10 -19.61 -6.65
N LYS A 141 0.58 -20.71 -6.97
CA LYS A 141 0.83 -21.85 -6.04
C LYS A 141 -0.46 -22.30 -5.30
N LEU A 142 -1.55 -22.52 -6.04
CA LEU A 142 -2.86 -22.97 -5.52
C LEU A 142 -3.57 -21.95 -4.57
N LYS A 143 -2.98 -20.80 -4.31
CA LYS A 143 -3.58 -19.75 -3.48
C LYS A 143 -4.04 -18.58 -4.34
N LYS A 144 -5.17 -17.97 -3.96
CA LYS A 144 -5.64 -16.69 -4.52
C LYS A 144 -4.88 -15.56 -3.82
N ARG A 145 -4.18 -14.71 -4.58
CA ARG A 145 -3.37 -13.61 -4.05
C ARG A 145 -3.89 -12.29 -4.57
N LYS A 146 -4.05 -11.34 -3.68
CA LYS A 146 -4.37 -9.95 -4.01
C LYS A 146 -3.07 -9.21 -4.34
N ILE A 147 -3.04 -8.52 -5.47
CA ILE A 147 -1.88 -7.74 -5.92
C ILE A 147 -2.38 -6.35 -6.30
N TYR A 148 -1.81 -5.33 -5.70
CA TYR A 148 -2.10 -3.95 -6.10
C TYR A 148 -1.39 -3.61 -7.40
N LEU A 149 -2.09 -2.99 -8.32
CA LEU A 149 -1.51 -2.62 -9.63
C LEU A 149 -0.38 -1.59 -9.48
N THR A 150 -0.42 -0.76 -8.45
CA THR A 150 0.64 0.19 -8.10
C THR A 150 1.96 -0.49 -7.70
N ASP A 151 1.89 -1.73 -7.21
CA ASP A 151 3.07 -2.49 -6.81
C ASP A 151 3.74 -3.17 -8.01
N ILE A 152 3.00 -3.38 -9.10
CA ILE A 152 3.55 -3.99 -10.31
C ILE A 152 4.41 -2.97 -11.04
N LYS A 153 5.68 -3.29 -11.22
CA LYS A 153 6.66 -2.51 -11.98
C LYS A 153 6.57 -2.82 -13.48
N TRP A 154 6.67 -4.11 -13.82
CA TRP A 154 6.46 -4.63 -15.17
C TRP A 154 6.05 -6.10 -15.12
N ILE A 155 5.63 -6.60 -16.26
CA ILE A 155 5.22 -7.99 -16.46
C ILE A 155 5.98 -8.53 -17.64
N GLU A 156 6.58 -9.71 -17.49
CA GLU A 156 7.35 -10.38 -18.53
C GLU A 156 6.75 -11.75 -18.90
N ALA A 157 6.86 -12.11 -20.17
CA ALA A 157 6.50 -13.44 -20.65
C ALA A 157 7.51 -14.48 -20.18
N LEU A 158 7.02 -15.64 -19.73
CA LEU A 158 7.84 -16.78 -19.28
C LEU A 158 7.22 -18.10 -19.80
N GLY A 159 7.41 -18.41 -21.08
CA GLY A 159 6.74 -19.53 -21.73
C GLY A 159 5.22 -19.40 -21.67
N ASP A 160 4.55 -20.42 -21.12
CA ASP A 160 3.10 -20.44 -20.88
C ASP A 160 2.65 -19.62 -19.66
N TYR A 161 3.60 -19.03 -18.94
CA TYR A 161 3.40 -18.23 -17.76
C TYR A 161 3.74 -16.77 -18.03
N ILE A 162 3.29 -15.90 -17.15
CA ILE A 162 3.79 -14.55 -17.02
C ILE A 162 4.37 -14.35 -15.62
N LYS A 163 5.36 -13.49 -15.52
CA LYS A 163 5.99 -13.12 -14.27
C LYS A 163 5.74 -11.64 -14.00
N LEU A 164 5.06 -11.36 -12.90
CA LEU A 164 4.82 -10.02 -12.39
C LEU A 164 6.01 -9.63 -11.51
N ILE A 165 6.68 -8.55 -11.85
CA ILE A 165 7.73 -7.96 -11.05
C ILE A 165 7.10 -6.85 -10.22
N THR A 166 7.05 -7.04 -8.91
CA THR A 166 6.46 -6.09 -7.99
C THR A 166 7.51 -5.37 -7.14
N THR A 167 7.08 -4.49 -6.30
CA THR A 167 7.97 -3.78 -5.36
C THR A 167 8.55 -4.70 -4.28
N SER A 168 7.83 -5.75 -3.90
CA SER A 168 8.20 -6.65 -2.80
C SER A 168 8.69 -8.02 -3.27
N GLU A 169 8.10 -8.58 -4.34
CA GLU A 169 8.40 -9.95 -4.78
C GLU A 169 8.09 -10.17 -6.26
N ASN A 170 8.53 -11.31 -6.80
CA ASN A 170 8.21 -11.77 -8.13
C ASN A 170 7.14 -12.86 -8.07
N ILE A 171 6.05 -12.70 -8.85
CA ILE A 171 4.92 -13.63 -8.83
C ILE A 171 4.73 -14.24 -10.21
N VAL A 172 4.79 -15.57 -10.29
CA VAL A 172 4.55 -16.31 -11.53
C VAL A 172 3.12 -16.84 -11.53
N ILE A 173 2.41 -16.60 -12.65
CA ILE A 173 1.04 -17.05 -12.86
C ILE A 173 0.89 -17.68 -14.24
N LEU A 174 0.02 -18.66 -14.35
CA LEU A 174 -0.35 -19.29 -15.62
C LEU A 174 -1.31 -18.35 -16.37
N SER A 175 -0.79 -17.65 -17.34
CA SER A 175 -1.53 -16.72 -18.21
C SER A 175 -0.66 -16.29 -19.39
N SER A 176 -1.28 -15.80 -20.46
CA SER A 176 -0.56 -15.13 -21.55
C SER A 176 -0.55 -13.62 -21.34
N LEU A 177 0.51 -12.94 -21.84
CA LEU A 177 0.55 -11.46 -21.83
C LEU A 177 -0.67 -10.84 -22.52
N LYS A 178 -1.12 -11.44 -23.65
CA LYS A 178 -2.28 -10.94 -24.41
C LYS A 178 -3.59 -11.03 -23.62
N SER A 179 -3.76 -12.09 -22.82
CA SER A 179 -4.94 -12.23 -21.95
C SER A 179 -4.87 -11.25 -20.79
N PHE A 180 -3.70 -11.18 -20.15
CA PHE A 180 -3.51 -10.34 -18.96
C PHE A 180 -3.56 -8.84 -19.29
N GLU A 181 -3.06 -8.42 -20.47
CA GLU A 181 -3.14 -7.04 -20.97
C GLU A 181 -4.58 -6.50 -20.99
N LYS A 182 -5.56 -7.34 -21.35
CA LYS A 182 -6.97 -6.94 -21.39
C LYS A 182 -7.58 -6.62 -20.04
N GLU A 183 -6.96 -7.12 -18.97
CA GLU A 183 -7.40 -6.98 -17.59
C GLU A 183 -6.73 -5.82 -16.87
N LEU A 184 -5.72 -5.19 -17.52
CA LEU A 184 -5.01 -4.06 -16.96
C LEU A 184 -5.60 -2.73 -17.43
N PRO A 185 -5.66 -1.71 -16.57
CA PRO A 185 -6.08 -0.37 -16.97
C PRO A 185 -5.06 0.24 -17.95
N ARG A 186 -5.55 0.69 -19.12
CA ARG A 186 -4.73 1.21 -20.22
C ARG A 186 -4.07 2.56 -19.91
N ASP A 187 -4.61 3.31 -18.98
CA ASP A 187 -4.04 4.55 -18.47
C ASP A 187 -2.80 4.34 -17.59
N LYS A 188 -2.61 3.11 -17.08
CA LYS A 188 -1.49 2.75 -16.19
C LYS A 188 -0.52 1.74 -16.78
N PHE A 189 -0.99 0.87 -17.66
CA PHE A 189 -0.16 -0.21 -18.21
C PHE A 189 -0.15 -0.17 -19.73
N MET A 190 1.04 -0.35 -20.28
CA MET A 190 1.24 -0.42 -21.72
C MET A 190 2.09 -1.62 -22.09
N ARG A 191 1.65 -2.39 -23.09
CA ARG A 191 2.48 -3.40 -23.71
C ARG A 191 3.44 -2.76 -24.69
N ILE A 192 4.71 -2.71 -24.32
CA ILE A 192 5.78 -2.05 -25.09
C ILE A 192 6.56 -3.01 -25.99
N HIS A 193 6.46 -4.31 -25.73
CA HIS A 193 7.16 -5.36 -26.47
C HIS A 193 6.32 -6.64 -26.51
N LYS A 194 6.64 -7.56 -27.45
CA LYS A 194 5.98 -8.87 -27.50
C LYS A 194 6.04 -9.64 -26.18
N SER A 195 7.08 -9.40 -25.36
CA SER A 195 7.35 -10.09 -24.11
C SER A 195 7.18 -9.22 -22.86
N PHE A 196 6.83 -7.92 -22.98
CA PHE A 196 6.79 -7.01 -21.83
C PHE A 196 5.59 -6.07 -21.84
N ILE A 197 4.97 -5.94 -20.64
CA ILE A 197 4.02 -4.89 -20.29
C ILE A 197 4.65 -4.11 -19.15
N VAL A 198 4.66 -2.77 -19.21
CA VAL A 198 5.21 -1.89 -18.18
C VAL A 198 4.11 -1.08 -17.49
N ASN A 199 4.36 -0.74 -16.24
CA ASN A 199 3.59 0.27 -15.53
C ASN A 199 4.15 1.65 -15.90
N LEU A 200 3.33 2.48 -16.52
CA LEU A 200 3.71 3.81 -17.01
C LEU A 200 4.16 4.75 -15.90
N ASP A 201 3.61 4.57 -14.67
CA ASP A 201 3.95 5.39 -13.51
C ASP A 201 5.29 4.98 -12.86
N LYS A 202 5.90 3.87 -13.33
CA LYS A 202 7.21 3.36 -12.85
C LYS A 202 8.35 3.59 -13.83
N ILE A 203 8.08 4.18 -14.97
CA ILE A 203 9.11 4.51 -15.97
C ILE A 203 9.96 5.65 -15.40
N GLU A 204 11.28 5.42 -15.32
CA GLU A 204 12.25 6.42 -14.90
C GLU A 204 12.74 7.23 -16.12
N THR A 205 13.17 6.51 -17.14
CA THR A 205 13.64 7.07 -18.41
C THR A 205 13.35 6.10 -19.55
N TYR A 206 13.44 6.56 -20.79
CA TYR A 206 13.36 5.71 -21.98
C TYR A 206 14.12 6.33 -23.14
N ASP A 207 14.54 5.48 -24.09
CA ASP A 207 15.20 5.87 -25.33
C ASP A 207 14.48 5.28 -26.56
N SER A 208 15.17 5.20 -27.69
CA SER A 208 14.61 4.66 -28.94
C SER A 208 14.38 3.14 -28.93
N LYS A 209 15.01 2.41 -27.99
CA LYS A 209 15.05 0.93 -27.97
C LYS A 209 14.57 0.35 -26.66
N ASN A 210 14.66 1.09 -25.55
CA ASN A 210 14.46 0.58 -24.20
C ASN A 210 13.70 1.54 -23.31
N VAL A 211 13.04 0.97 -22.30
CA VAL A 211 12.45 1.66 -21.15
C VAL A 211 13.21 1.24 -19.91
N PHE A 212 13.50 2.17 -19.01
CA PHE A 212 14.26 1.92 -17.77
C PHE A 212 13.34 2.02 -16.57
N ILE A 213 13.34 0.96 -15.74
CA ILE A 213 12.58 0.88 -14.50
C ILE A 213 13.48 0.23 -13.44
N ASN A 214 13.80 0.91 -12.34
CA ASN A 214 14.71 0.43 -11.28
C ASN A 214 16.04 -0.12 -11.85
N SER A 215 16.67 0.67 -12.70
CA SER A 215 17.93 0.31 -13.39
C SER A 215 17.84 -0.94 -14.27
N ARG A 216 16.64 -1.49 -14.51
CA ARG A 216 16.40 -2.59 -15.44
C ARG A 216 16.07 -2.04 -16.82
N GLU A 217 16.81 -2.50 -17.81
CA GLU A 217 16.59 -2.21 -19.21
C GLU A 217 15.53 -3.16 -19.80
N ILE A 218 14.42 -2.63 -20.32
CA ILE A 218 13.29 -3.38 -20.86
C ILE A 218 13.10 -2.99 -22.33
N PRO A 219 13.15 -3.94 -23.28
CA PRO A 219 13.10 -3.63 -24.70
C PRO A 219 11.78 -2.97 -25.12
N LEU A 220 11.89 -1.91 -25.94
CA LEU A 220 10.79 -1.15 -26.52
C LEU A 220 10.69 -1.41 -28.02
N SER A 221 9.54 -1.88 -28.48
CA SER A 221 9.29 -2.07 -29.92
C SER A 221 9.16 -0.73 -30.63
N ARG A 222 9.73 -0.60 -31.85
CA ARG A 222 9.70 0.65 -32.63
C ARG A 222 8.30 1.25 -32.78
N ASN A 223 7.32 0.43 -33.10
CA ASN A 223 5.92 0.88 -33.27
C ASN A 223 5.28 1.35 -31.96
N LYS A 224 5.79 0.91 -30.81
CA LYS A 224 5.26 1.26 -29.48
C LYS A 224 5.88 2.53 -28.90
N LYS A 225 7.02 2.96 -29.46
CA LYS A 225 7.66 4.21 -29.03
C LYS A 225 6.74 5.43 -29.28
N ILE A 226 6.14 5.54 -30.45
CA ILE A 226 5.26 6.67 -30.81
C ILE A 226 4.07 6.75 -29.87
N GLU A 227 3.48 5.59 -29.54
CA GLU A 227 2.35 5.49 -28.61
C GLU A 227 2.79 5.87 -27.18
N LEU A 228 3.98 5.43 -26.75
CA LEU A 228 4.55 5.77 -25.43
C LEU A 228 4.83 7.27 -25.32
N ASP A 229 5.46 7.87 -26.33
CA ASP A 229 5.75 9.31 -26.41
C ASP A 229 4.45 10.13 -26.25
N ALA A 230 3.40 9.76 -26.98
CA ALA A 230 2.10 10.44 -26.89
C ALA A 230 1.47 10.33 -25.48
N ILE A 231 1.50 9.15 -24.86
CA ILE A 231 0.91 8.94 -23.53
C ILE A 231 1.67 9.72 -22.46
N LEU A 232 3.01 9.67 -22.47
CA LEU A 232 3.82 10.34 -21.45
C LEU A 232 3.79 11.87 -21.59
N SER A 233 3.69 12.41 -22.82
CA SER A 233 3.50 13.84 -23.05
C SER A 233 2.19 14.36 -22.45
N LEU A 234 1.10 13.60 -22.58
CA LEU A 234 -0.19 13.96 -21.98
C LEU A 234 -0.17 13.93 -20.45
N LYS A 235 0.62 13.04 -19.84
CA LYS A 235 0.75 12.94 -18.36
C LYS A 235 1.57 14.08 -17.75
N ASN A 236 2.52 14.67 -18.50
CA ASN A 236 3.37 15.77 -18.01
C ASN A 236 2.67 17.14 -18.01
N HIS A 237 1.45 17.23 -18.55
CA HIS A 237 0.65 18.45 -18.62
C HIS A 237 -0.53 18.48 -17.64
N GLN A 238 -0.60 17.51 -16.72
CA GLN A 238 -1.55 17.46 -15.60
C GLN A 238 -0.83 17.62 -14.25
#